data_cbf4db04c0a5bc022f226f34c37e6487
#
_entry.id   cbf4db04c0a5bc022f226f34c37e6487
#
_cell.length_a   1.000
_cell.length_b   1.000
_cell.length_c   1.000
_cell.angle_alpha   90.00
_cell.angle_beta   90.00
_cell.angle_gamma   90.00
#
_symmetry.space_group_name_H-M   'P 1'
#
loop_
_entity.id
_entity.type
_entity.pdbx_description
1 polymer ?
#
loop_
_entity_poly.entity_id
_entity_poly.type
_entity_poly.pdbx_seq_one_letter_code
_entity_poly.pdbx_strand_id
1 'polypeptide(L)'
;MQMPAGRNILIVEDDESTLSGWVELLRSAGYLVTGVSSYEEGRQELATMPDLLITDVRLGVYNGLQLLMRGRMVNPQLQGIVVTGYADQIVRREAVYLQAEHLEKPVDADRLLQVVGNALRSPAAALRVN
;
A
#
# COMPACT_ATOMS: atom_id res chain seq x y z
N MET A 1 -20.79 -5.42 -14.99
CA MET A 1 -19.71 -4.48 -14.78
C MET A 1 -18.40 -5.20 -14.51
N GLN A 2 -17.40 -4.77 -15.14
CA GLN A 2 -16.10 -5.37 -14.94
C GLN A 2 -15.52 -4.95 -13.62
N MET A 3 -15.13 -5.91 -12.85
CA MET A 3 -14.23 -5.65 -11.75
C MET A 3 -13.00 -4.97 -12.31
N PRO A 4 -12.34 -4.09 -11.57
CA PRO A 4 -10.99 -3.68 -11.95
C PRO A 4 -10.07 -4.88 -11.74
N ALA A 5 -10.42 -5.98 -12.41
CA ALA A 5 -9.66 -7.20 -12.34
C ALA A 5 -8.25 -6.91 -12.80
N GLY A 6 -7.29 -7.52 -12.18
CA GLY A 6 -5.91 -7.28 -12.52
C GLY A 6 -5.28 -6.10 -11.80
N ARG A 7 -6.01 -5.46 -10.89
CA ARG A 7 -5.37 -4.44 -10.06
C ARG A 7 -4.38 -5.13 -9.14
N ASN A 8 -3.15 -4.71 -9.23
CA ASN A 8 -2.04 -5.30 -8.49
C ASN A 8 -1.75 -4.54 -7.23
N ILE A 9 -1.75 -5.26 -6.12
CA ILE A 9 -1.42 -4.68 -4.82
C ILE A 9 -0.14 -5.34 -4.32
N LEU A 10 0.81 -4.51 -3.92
CA LEU A 10 2.02 -4.98 -3.24
C LEU A 10 1.89 -4.64 -1.78
N ILE A 11 2.01 -5.64 -0.91
CA ILE A 11 1.99 -5.44 0.54
C ILE A 11 3.37 -5.75 1.10
N VAL A 12 3.91 -4.81 1.87
CA VAL A 12 5.20 -5.01 2.54
C VAL A 12 4.95 -4.87 4.05
N GLU A 13 5.04 -5.99 4.76
CA GLU A 13 4.72 -6.07 6.18
C GLU A 13 5.59 -7.14 6.80
N ASP A 14 6.37 -6.78 7.82
CA ASP A 14 7.33 -7.71 8.41
C ASP A 14 6.73 -8.67 9.43
N ASP A 15 5.52 -8.42 9.91
CA ASP A 15 4.82 -9.38 10.76
C ASP A 15 4.08 -10.38 9.87
N GLU A 16 4.54 -11.62 9.89
CA GLU A 16 4.02 -12.63 8.96
C GLU A 16 2.54 -12.93 9.14
N SER A 17 2.06 -12.92 10.37
CA SER A 17 0.65 -13.16 10.64
C SER A 17 -0.23 -12.05 10.03
N THR A 18 0.17 -10.81 10.24
CA THR A 18 -0.52 -9.65 9.68
C THR A 18 -0.48 -9.69 8.16
N LEU A 19 0.69 -9.99 7.61
CA LEU A 19 0.87 -10.07 6.16
C LEU A 19 -0.06 -11.11 5.54
N SER A 20 -0.07 -12.32 6.10
CA SER A 20 -0.92 -13.40 5.61
C SER A 20 -2.40 -13.01 5.65
N GLY A 21 -2.81 -12.39 6.74
CA GLY A 21 -4.20 -11.98 6.89
C GLY A 21 -4.62 -10.96 5.85
N TRP A 22 -3.78 -9.96 5.62
CA TRP A 22 -4.08 -8.93 4.63
C TRP A 22 -4.07 -9.48 3.21
N VAL A 23 -3.09 -10.35 2.90
CA VAL A 23 -3.01 -10.97 1.58
C VAL A 23 -4.28 -11.78 1.30
N GLU A 24 -4.69 -12.61 2.25
CA GLU A 24 -5.88 -13.43 2.10
C GLU A 24 -7.13 -12.57 1.92
N LEU A 25 -7.26 -11.54 2.76
CA LEU A 25 -8.41 -10.65 2.71
C LEU A 25 -8.55 -9.99 1.35
N LEU A 26 -7.46 -9.42 0.84
CA LEU A 26 -7.52 -8.68 -0.41
C LEU A 26 -7.64 -9.59 -1.62
N ARG A 27 -7.04 -10.78 -1.58
CA ARG A 27 -7.24 -11.77 -2.63
C ARG A 27 -8.70 -12.21 -2.69
N SER A 28 -9.33 -12.39 -1.52
CA SER A 28 -10.75 -12.75 -1.46
C SER A 28 -11.64 -11.66 -2.03
N ALA A 29 -11.17 -10.43 -2.00
CA ALA A 29 -11.91 -9.31 -2.57
C ALA A 29 -11.69 -9.15 -4.08
N GLY A 30 -10.86 -10.01 -4.69
CA GLY A 30 -10.67 -10.03 -6.14
C GLY A 30 -9.42 -9.35 -6.64
N TYR A 31 -8.57 -8.85 -5.76
CA TYR A 31 -7.32 -8.20 -6.18
C TYR A 31 -6.21 -9.21 -6.42
N LEU A 32 -5.26 -8.84 -7.26
CA LEU A 32 -4.01 -9.58 -7.41
C LEU A 32 -3.05 -9.04 -6.37
N VAL A 33 -2.57 -9.90 -5.48
CA VAL A 33 -1.80 -9.45 -4.33
C VAL A 33 -0.48 -10.19 -4.23
N THR A 34 0.59 -9.42 -4.10
CA THR A 34 1.91 -9.94 -3.76
C THR A 34 2.25 -9.41 -2.37
N GLY A 35 2.57 -10.33 -1.46
CA GLY A 35 2.96 -9.96 -0.10
C GLY A 35 4.40 -10.34 0.15
N VAL A 36 5.18 -9.40 0.68
CA VAL A 36 6.57 -9.65 1.06
C VAL A 36 6.81 -9.09 2.45
N SER A 37 7.87 -9.58 3.10
CA SER A 37 8.09 -9.27 4.50
C SER A 37 9.29 -8.38 4.79
N SER A 38 9.98 -7.90 3.75
CA SER A 38 11.14 -7.04 3.95
C SER A 38 11.17 -5.88 2.97
N TYR A 39 11.88 -4.84 3.37
CA TYR A 39 12.10 -3.69 2.50
C TYR A 39 12.73 -4.09 1.17
N GLU A 40 13.76 -4.95 1.22
CA GLU A 40 14.49 -5.33 0.01
C GLU A 40 13.60 -6.11 -0.96
N GLU A 41 12.80 -7.02 -0.44
CA GLU A 41 11.85 -7.74 -1.30
C GLU A 41 10.82 -6.79 -1.89
N GLY A 42 10.35 -5.82 -1.08
CA GLY A 42 9.41 -4.82 -1.56
C GLY A 42 10.01 -3.98 -2.68
N ARG A 43 11.26 -3.58 -2.51
CA ARG A 43 11.96 -2.80 -3.52
C ARG A 43 12.06 -3.55 -4.85
N GLN A 44 12.37 -4.84 -4.78
CA GLN A 44 12.44 -5.67 -5.98
C GLN A 44 11.08 -5.80 -6.66
N GLU A 45 10.03 -5.96 -5.87
CA GLU A 45 8.68 -6.15 -6.43
C GLU A 45 8.10 -4.89 -7.06
N LEU A 46 8.68 -3.73 -6.79
CA LEU A 46 8.24 -2.50 -7.46
C LEU A 46 8.41 -2.59 -8.98
N ALA A 47 9.31 -3.45 -9.45
CA ALA A 47 9.50 -3.65 -10.89
C ALA A 47 8.27 -4.25 -11.57
N THR A 48 7.38 -4.88 -10.81
CA THR A 48 6.13 -5.44 -11.37
C THR A 48 5.07 -4.36 -11.59
N MET A 49 5.37 -3.12 -11.27
CA MET A 49 4.47 -1.98 -11.47
C MET A 49 3.12 -2.15 -10.77
N PRO A 50 3.12 -2.30 -9.44
CA PRO A 50 1.84 -2.40 -8.73
C PRO A 50 1.02 -1.11 -8.86
N ASP A 51 -0.29 -1.24 -8.72
CA ASP A 51 -1.21 -0.10 -8.73
C ASP A 51 -1.30 0.54 -7.35
N LEU A 52 -1.07 -0.26 -6.33
CA LEU A 52 -1.16 0.17 -4.94
C LEU A 52 -0.04 -0.49 -4.12
N LEU A 53 0.60 0.31 -3.28
CA LEU A 53 1.56 -0.18 -2.30
C LEU A 53 0.97 0.03 -0.91
N ILE A 54 0.89 -1.06 -0.14
CA ILE A 54 0.55 -1.00 1.28
C ILE A 54 1.82 -1.37 2.03
N THR A 55 2.33 -0.47 2.83
CA THR A 55 3.60 -0.72 3.51
C THR A 55 3.59 -0.25 4.95
N ASP A 56 4.22 -1.05 5.81
CA ASP A 56 4.62 -0.58 7.12
C ASP A 56 5.61 0.56 6.94
N VAL A 57 5.55 1.52 7.84
CA VAL A 57 6.57 2.57 7.87
C VAL A 57 7.89 1.99 8.39
N ARG A 58 7.81 1.18 9.42
CA ARG A 58 9.01 0.57 10.01
C ARG A 58 9.25 -0.83 9.46
N LEU A 59 10.31 -0.97 8.68
CA LEU A 59 10.71 -2.24 8.09
C LEU A 59 12.18 -2.47 8.46
N GLY A 60 12.40 -2.99 9.67
CA GLY A 60 13.75 -3.12 10.19
C GLY A 60 14.36 -1.74 10.37
N VAL A 61 15.50 -1.51 9.73
CA VAL A 61 16.17 -0.21 9.77
C VAL A 61 15.69 0.74 8.67
N TYR A 62 14.80 0.28 7.83
CA TYR A 62 14.34 1.05 6.67
C TYR A 62 12.98 1.68 6.92
N ASN A 63 12.69 2.71 6.14
CA ASN A 63 11.42 3.42 6.20
C ASN A 63 10.59 3.10 4.97
N GLY A 64 9.39 2.54 5.19
CA GLY A 64 8.51 2.14 4.08
C GLY A 64 8.07 3.30 3.19
N LEU A 65 8.10 4.54 3.70
CA LEU A 65 7.79 5.70 2.86
C LEU A 65 8.76 5.82 1.69
N GLN A 66 9.99 5.34 1.86
CA GLN A 66 10.97 5.35 0.78
C GLN A 66 10.56 4.40 -0.34
N LEU A 67 9.87 3.32 0.00
CA LEU A 67 9.34 2.42 -1.04
C LEU A 67 8.32 3.13 -1.92
N LEU A 68 7.45 3.91 -1.29
CA LEU A 68 6.45 4.66 -2.05
C LEU A 68 7.13 5.67 -2.98
N MET A 69 8.13 6.38 -2.47
CA MET A 69 8.86 7.34 -3.27
C MET A 69 9.56 6.67 -4.45
N ARG A 70 10.22 5.54 -4.19
CA ARG A 70 10.88 4.78 -5.25
C ARG A 70 9.89 4.25 -6.28
N GLY A 71 8.75 3.75 -5.80
CA GLY A 71 7.72 3.23 -6.68
C GLY A 71 7.17 4.29 -7.61
N ARG A 72 7.02 5.51 -7.09
CA ARG A 72 6.51 6.62 -7.89
C ARG A 72 7.52 7.16 -8.89
N MET A 73 8.79 6.87 -8.71
CA MET A 73 9.78 7.20 -9.72
C MET A 73 9.58 6.35 -10.98
N VAL A 74 9.13 5.12 -10.80
CA VAL A 74 8.85 4.19 -11.90
C VAL A 74 7.42 4.35 -12.40
N ASN A 75 6.48 4.50 -11.47
CA ASN A 75 5.07 4.66 -11.79
C ASN A 75 4.49 5.82 -11.00
N PRO A 76 4.41 7.02 -11.59
CA PRO A 76 3.87 8.19 -10.87
C PRO A 76 2.41 8.04 -10.44
N GLN A 77 1.69 7.05 -10.99
CA GLN A 77 0.28 6.80 -10.66
C GLN A 77 0.12 5.88 -9.44
N LEU A 78 1.22 5.35 -8.90
CA LEU A 78 1.19 4.44 -7.78
C LEU A 78 0.48 5.07 -6.58
N GLN A 79 -0.56 4.38 -6.08
CA GLN A 79 -1.25 4.78 -4.87
C GLN A 79 -0.53 4.20 -3.67
N GLY A 80 -0.62 4.87 -2.52
CA GLY A 80 0.07 4.42 -1.33
C GLY A 80 -0.82 4.42 -0.10
N ILE A 81 -0.70 3.38 0.70
CA ILE A 81 -1.25 3.28 2.04
C ILE A 81 -0.09 2.96 2.96
N VAL A 82 0.16 3.82 3.94
CA VAL A 82 1.21 3.59 4.92
C VAL A 82 0.59 3.24 6.26
N VAL A 83 1.19 2.27 6.94
CA VAL A 83 0.63 1.73 8.17
C VAL A 83 1.66 1.86 9.28
N THR A 84 1.23 2.33 10.45
CA THR A 84 2.11 2.45 11.61
C THR A 84 1.51 1.80 12.83
N GLY A 85 2.36 1.40 13.77
CA GLY A 85 1.91 0.90 15.06
C GLY A 85 1.65 1.99 16.08
N TYR A 86 2.01 3.22 15.76
CA TYR A 86 1.86 4.36 16.66
C TYR A 86 1.27 5.55 15.93
N ALA A 87 0.56 6.38 16.68
CA ALA A 87 0.16 7.68 16.18
C ALA A 87 1.42 8.55 16.12
N ASP A 88 1.96 8.69 14.93
CA ASP A 88 3.18 9.48 14.71
C ASP A 88 2.83 10.66 13.80
N GLN A 89 2.88 11.84 14.36
CA GLN A 89 2.49 13.05 13.63
C GLN A 89 3.42 13.35 12.46
N ILE A 90 4.69 12.98 12.60
CA ILE A 90 5.66 13.21 11.52
C ILE A 90 5.31 12.31 10.34
N VAL A 91 5.05 11.03 10.63
CA VAL A 91 4.65 10.09 9.58
C VAL A 91 3.35 10.53 8.93
N ARG A 92 2.42 11.01 9.73
CA ARG A 92 1.13 11.46 9.23
C ARG A 92 1.30 12.63 8.25
N ARG A 93 2.15 13.59 8.59
CA ARG A 93 2.46 14.72 7.71
C ARG A 93 3.13 14.27 6.44
N GLU A 94 4.07 13.35 6.55
CA GLU A 94 4.77 12.82 5.37
C GLU A 94 3.81 12.08 4.45
N ALA A 95 2.88 11.31 5.03
CA ALA A 95 1.88 10.61 4.24
C ALA A 95 1.00 11.60 3.46
N VAL A 96 0.57 12.67 4.12
CA VAL A 96 -0.21 13.72 3.46
C VAL A 96 0.59 14.36 2.34
N TYR A 97 1.83 14.69 2.61
CA TYR A 97 2.72 15.30 1.62
C TYR A 97 2.87 14.39 0.40
N LEU A 98 2.96 13.08 0.62
CA LEU A 98 3.10 12.09 -0.45
C LEU A 98 1.76 11.68 -1.04
N GLN A 99 0.67 12.28 -0.57
CA GLN A 99 -0.68 11.93 -1.01
C GLN A 99 -0.96 10.44 -0.82
N ALA A 100 -0.58 9.91 0.34
CA ALA A 100 -0.81 8.54 0.73
C ALA A 100 -1.81 8.50 1.87
N GLU A 101 -2.60 7.42 1.92
CA GLU A 101 -3.45 7.17 3.08
C GLU A 101 -2.60 6.67 4.23
N HIS A 102 -3.02 6.98 5.44
CA HIS A 102 -2.33 6.56 6.65
C HIS A 102 -3.29 5.76 7.53
N LEU A 103 -2.88 4.57 7.92
CA LEU A 103 -3.65 3.72 8.83
C LEU A 103 -2.81 3.37 10.04
N GLU A 104 -3.46 3.25 11.19
CA GLU A 104 -2.81 2.83 12.43
C GLU A 104 -3.20 1.39 12.77
N LYS A 105 -2.24 0.63 13.24
CA LYS A 105 -2.50 -0.74 13.69
C LYS A 105 -3.18 -0.74 15.06
N PRO A 106 -4.04 -1.69 15.34
CA PRO A 106 -4.50 -2.77 14.48
C PRO A 106 -5.48 -2.25 13.42
N VAL A 107 -5.30 -2.72 12.18
CA VAL A 107 -6.16 -2.27 11.08
C VAL A 107 -7.35 -3.23 10.96
N ASP A 108 -8.53 -2.67 11.09
CA ASP A 108 -9.77 -3.41 10.93
C ASP A 108 -9.92 -3.88 9.47
N ALA A 109 -10.37 -5.12 9.28
CA ALA A 109 -10.51 -5.70 7.95
C ALA A 109 -11.42 -4.87 7.05
N ASP A 110 -12.57 -4.45 7.57
CA ASP A 110 -13.50 -3.65 6.78
C ASP A 110 -12.90 -2.30 6.41
N ARG A 111 -12.16 -1.71 7.34
CA ARG A 111 -11.48 -0.44 7.10
C ARG A 111 -10.44 -0.58 6.01
N LEU A 112 -9.65 -1.65 6.06
CA LEU A 112 -8.63 -1.89 5.04
C LEU A 112 -9.27 -2.05 3.66
N LEU A 113 -10.32 -2.84 3.56
CA LEU A 113 -11.05 -3.02 2.31
C LEU A 113 -11.58 -1.69 1.78
N GLN A 114 -12.13 -0.87 2.66
CA GLN A 114 -12.67 0.43 2.27
C GLN A 114 -11.60 1.35 1.73
N VAL A 115 -10.48 1.45 2.45
CA VAL A 115 -9.40 2.36 2.06
C VAL A 115 -8.74 1.89 0.75
N VAL A 116 -8.54 0.58 0.60
CA VAL A 116 -8.02 0.01 -0.65
C VAL A 116 -8.95 0.33 -1.81
N GLY A 117 -10.24 0.09 -1.63
CA GLY A 117 -11.22 0.37 -2.67
C GLY A 117 -11.22 1.84 -3.06
N ASN A 118 -11.16 2.73 -2.08
CA ASN A 118 -11.12 4.17 -2.36
C ASN A 118 -9.85 4.57 -3.09
N ALA A 119 -8.71 4.01 -2.69
CA ALA A 119 -7.43 4.35 -3.33
C ALA A 119 -7.42 3.96 -4.80
N LEU A 120 -7.97 2.79 -5.11
CA LEU A 120 -7.96 2.27 -6.48
C LEU A 120 -9.06 2.84 -7.37
N ARG A 121 -10.06 3.50 -6.79
CA ARG A 121 -11.13 4.14 -7.53
C ARG A 121 -11.10 5.66 -7.40
N SER A 122 -10.06 6.18 -6.76
CA SER A 122 -10.00 7.60 -6.44
C SER A 122 -10.07 8.46 -7.71
N PRO A 123 -10.96 9.47 -7.73
CA PRO A 123 -10.96 10.43 -8.83
C PRO A 123 -9.63 11.15 -9.01
N ALA A 124 -8.89 11.33 -7.91
CA ALA A 124 -7.57 11.95 -7.98
C ALA A 124 -6.61 11.09 -8.80
N ALA A 125 -6.69 9.76 -8.67
CA ALA A 125 -5.90 8.86 -9.49
C ALA A 125 -6.29 8.97 -10.95
N ALA A 126 -7.59 9.06 -11.23
CA ALA A 126 -8.09 9.24 -12.59
C ALA A 126 -7.63 10.58 -13.17
N LEU A 127 -7.66 11.63 -12.38
CA LEU A 127 -7.25 12.95 -12.83
C LEU A 127 -5.77 13.03 -13.17
N ARG A 128 -4.95 12.23 -12.53
CA ARG A 128 -3.52 12.20 -12.81
C ARG A 128 -3.21 11.67 -14.21
N VAL A 129 -4.13 10.94 -14.78
CA VAL A 129 -3.97 10.38 -16.11
C VAL A 129 -4.06 11.48 -17.15
N ASN A 130 -4.77 12.51 -16.80
CA ASN A 130 -4.94 13.64 -17.72
C ASN A 130 -3.78 14.63 -17.59
#